data_a0cc09d0a8af6c1eeb45276d14922250
#
_entry.id   a0cc09d0a8af6c1eeb45276d14922250
#
_cell.length_a   1.000
_cell.length_b   1.000
_cell.length_c   1.000
_cell.angle_alpha   90.00
_cell.angle_beta   90.00
_cell.angle_gamma   90.00
#
_symmetry.space_group_name_H-M   'P 1'
#
loop_
_entity.id
_entity.type
_entity.pdbx_description
1 polymer ?
#
loop_
_entity_poly.entity_id
_entity_poly.type
_entity_poly.pdbx_seq_one_letter_code
_entity_poly.pdbx_strand_id
1 'polypeptide(L)'
;MRSKILAAAALATVTALSLSACGGAESGSGGAVASAAAIDQCKPEGTTLKLAFAPQGTPAVEHAKKIMEEKYPGLKIDAVAAQSGNYSDLTKQVVADTAVGKRPDLIMTGLGQLRFWTDSYNPAPLDPATLPEGYQKQFLTAGEVDGTTYLAPFQISTPTMLVNKKLLAEAGITDPSSIKDFAALEDAARKVTAKTGKPSINISSDDLPDWFSQALVQSSGEKYVAEDGSFGFDTPKGREAIGLLARLAKDKTSLNVRMDDGQAQFVAGNLAFHMATTSRIVKVVKEAPKDLDWMPIDLPGLNGPEGELPAGGNGWVVISEDSCKAAFSQAMVTEMLTKEASLLSSGKDYSYIPVNKLATEELLKGDNIAPQMRYAWTYDKPLTVWGGFEGAQTAQIIDTVRNMMEQLATGKPADEVVPATAKSINSMLGK
;
A
#
# COMPACT_ATOMS: atom_id res chain seq x y z
N MET A 1 -10.45 -54.58 -62.91
CA MET A 1 -10.40 -54.09 -64.30
C MET A 1 -9.81 -52.70 -64.22
N ARG A 2 -8.55 -52.51 -64.57
CA ARG A 2 -7.99 -51.96 -65.82
C ARG A 2 -8.59 -50.57 -66.10
N SER A 3 -7.93 -49.44 -66.28
CA SER A 3 -6.67 -49.19 -67.03
C SER A 3 -6.32 -47.73 -66.91
N LYS A 4 -5.06 -47.39 -66.65
CA LYS A 4 -4.07 -46.64 -67.48
C LYS A 4 -4.37 -45.15 -67.77
N ILE A 5 -3.54 -44.25 -67.25
CA ILE A 5 -2.34 -43.54 -67.84
C ILE A 5 -2.73 -42.44 -68.84
N LEU A 6 -2.32 -41.22 -68.59
CA LEU A 6 -1.32 -40.51 -69.37
C LEU A 6 -0.93 -39.15 -68.75
N ALA A 7 0.37 -38.91 -68.74
CA ALA A 7 1.04 -37.70 -68.28
C ALA A 7 1.03 -36.61 -69.39
N ALA A 8 1.02 -35.35 -68.95
CA ALA A 8 1.59 -34.25 -69.77
C ALA A 8 2.23 -33.21 -68.87
N ALA A 9 3.50 -33.02 -69.00
CA ALA A 9 4.32 -31.98 -68.37
C ALA A 9 4.08 -30.63 -69.03
N ALA A 10 3.92 -29.56 -68.25
CA ALA A 10 4.14 -28.21 -68.69
C ALA A 10 4.89 -27.43 -67.64
N LEU A 11 6.10 -27.00 -67.97
CA LEU A 11 6.95 -26.06 -67.23
C LEU A 11 6.30 -24.66 -67.21
N ALA A 12 6.15 -24.03 -66.01
CA ALA A 12 5.99 -22.59 -65.91
C ALA A 12 6.56 -22.10 -64.59
N THR A 13 7.54 -21.28 -64.70
CA THR A 13 8.27 -20.33 -63.86
C THR A 13 7.72 -20.03 -62.47
N VAL A 14 8.61 -20.24 -61.52
CA VAL A 14 8.52 -19.86 -60.12
C VAL A 14 8.73 -18.35 -59.97
N THR A 15 7.72 -17.68 -59.38
CA THR A 15 7.91 -16.38 -58.75
C THR A 15 7.67 -16.59 -57.25
N ALA A 16 8.74 -16.52 -56.47
CA ALA A 16 8.72 -16.63 -55.01
C ALA A 16 8.11 -15.38 -54.40
N LEU A 17 6.93 -15.49 -53.83
CA LEU A 17 6.37 -14.57 -52.82
C LEU A 17 6.49 -15.24 -51.47
N SER A 18 7.47 -14.80 -50.69
CA SER A 18 7.63 -15.17 -49.30
C SER A 18 6.53 -14.51 -48.45
N LEU A 19 5.46 -15.24 -48.14
CA LEU A 19 4.56 -14.91 -47.03
C LEU A 19 5.10 -15.59 -45.79
N SER A 20 5.74 -14.81 -44.95
CA SER A 20 6.03 -15.19 -43.56
C SER A 20 4.73 -15.04 -42.75
N ALA A 21 3.99 -16.11 -42.58
CA ALA A 21 2.92 -16.20 -41.61
C ALA A 21 3.48 -16.82 -40.32
N CYS A 22 4.01 -16.00 -39.43
CA CYS A 22 4.18 -16.38 -38.03
C CYS A 22 2.88 -16.10 -37.34
N GLY A 23 2.05 -17.11 -37.18
CA GLY A 23 0.95 -17.13 -36.26
C GLY A 23 1.45 -17.53 -34.87
N GLY A 24 1.86 -16.57 -34.05
CA GLY A 24 1.98 -16.72 -32.62
C GLY A 24 0.75 -16.06 -31.98
N ALA A 25 -0.12 -16.86 -31.39
CA ALA A 25 -1.18 -16.34 -30.54
C ALA A 25 -0.53 -15.87 -29.22
N GLU A 26 -0.17 -14.61 -29.13
CA GLU A 26 0.10 -13.95 -27.86
C GLU A 26 -1.24 -13.55 -27.24
N SER A 27 -1.66 -14.32 -26.24
CA SER A 27 -2.69 -13.94 -25.30
C SER A 27 -2.08 -12.98 -24.27
N GLY A 28 -2.12 -11.68 -24.56
CA GLY A 28 -1.70 -10.62 -23.68
C GLY A 28 -2.20 -9.29 -24.22
N SER A 29 -3.44 -8.91 -23.92
CA SER A 29 -4.00 -7.61 -24.28
C SER A 29 -3.56 -6.52 -23.29
N GLY A 30 -2.28 -6.35 -23.07
CA GLY A 30 -1.72 -5.15 -22.48
C GLY A 30 -1.34 -4.20 -23.62
N GLY A 31 -2.20 -3.25 -23.97
CA GLY A 31 -1.80 -2.16 -24.88
C GLY A 31 -0.60 -1.44 -24.27
N ALA A 32 0.44 -1.19 -25.07
CA ALA A 32 1.61 -0.46 -24.61
C ALA A 32 1.17 0.94 -24.14
N VAL A 33 1.54 1.29 -22.88
CA VAL A 33 1.32 2.65 -22.38
C VAL A 33 2.19 3.61 -23.19
N ALA A 34 1.61 4.72 -23.60
CA ALA A 34 2.36 5.75 -24.31
C ALA A 34 3.28 6.50 -23.34
N SER A 35 4.53 6.69 -23.72
CA SER A 35 5.39 7.66 -23.05
C SER A 35 4.74 9.04 -23.11
N ALA A 36 4.83 9.81 -22.02
CA ALA A 36 4.27 11.15 -21.96
C ALA A 36 4.93 12.04 -23.03
N ALA A 37 4.11 12.77 -23.79
CA ALA A 37 4.58 13.80 -24.70
C ALA A 37 5.06 15.05 -23.93
N ALA A 38 5.75 15.96 -24.59
CA ALA A 38 5.98 17.28 -24.03
C ALA A 38 4.60 18.00 -23.94
N ILE A 39 4.24 18.48 -22.75
CA ILE A 39 2.88 18.96 -22.45
C ILE A 39 2.49 20.18 -23.29
N ASP A 40 3.47 21.00 -23.68
CA ASP A 40 3.31 22.18 -24.54
C ASP A 40 2.91 21.81 -26.00
N GLN A 41 3.09 20.57 -26.39
CA GLN A 41 2.68 20.03 -27.68
C GLN A 41 1.26 19.43 -27.64
N CYS A 42 0.66 19.35 -26.46
CA CYS A 42 -0.65 18.74 -26.25
C CYS A 42 -1.78 19.79 -26.26
N LYS A 43 -2.87 19.48 -26.96
CA LYS A 43 -4.05 20.33 -27.02
C LYS A 43 -5.01 19.95 -25.87
N PRO A 44 -5.32 20.87 -24.95
CA PRO A 44 -6.28 20.61 -23.89
C PRO A 44 -7.74 20.53 -24.40
N GLU A 45 -8.08 21.30 -25.45
CA GLU A 45 -9.43 21.34 -25.99
C GLU A 45 -9.87 19.99 -26.55
N GLY A 46 -10.99 19.48 -26.01
CA GLY A 46 -11.55 18.20 -26.39
C GLY A 46 -10.88 16.99 -25.71
N THR A 47 -9.83 17.21 -24.90
CA THR A 47 -9.21 16.17 -24.10
C THR A 47 -10.01 15.97 -22.81
N THR A 48 -10.34 14.70 -22.51
CA THR A 48 -10.93 14.29 -21.23
C THR A 48 -9.97 13.32 -20.53
N LEU A 49 -9.49 13.70 -19.36
CA LEU A 49 -8.66 12.89 -18.50
C LEU A 49 -9.54 12.10 -17.53
N LYS A 50 -9.42 10.79 -17.50
CA LYS A 50 -10.21 9.91 -16.62
C LYS A 50 -9.38 9.45 -15.43
N LEU A 51 -9.86 9.71 -14.22
CA LEU A 51 -9.22 9.30 -12.96
C LEU A 51 -10.09 8.29 -12.22
N ALA A 52 -9.46 7.23 -11.70
CA ALA A 52 -10.09 6.30 -10.77
C ALA A 52 -9.31 6.31 -9.45
N PHE A 53 -10.00 6.54 -8.32
CA PHE A 53 -9.34 6.71 -7.04
C PHE A 53 -10.24 6.34 -5.85
N ALA A 54 -9.61 6.10 -4.69
CA ALA A 54 -10.31 5.83 -3.45
C ALA A 54 -10.75 7.13 -2.75
N PRO A 55 -11.86 7.14 -1.98
CA PRO A 55 -12.49 8.34 -1.44
C PRO A 55 -11.58 9.25 -0.61
N GLN A 56 -10.56 8.69 0.03
CA GLN A 56 -9.59 9.48 0.80
C GLN A 56 -8.77 10.46 -0.05
N GLY A 57 -8.73 10.27 -1.37
CA GLY A 57 -8.09 11.21 -2.31
C GLY A 57 -8.94 12.41 -2.69
N THR A 58 -10.25 12.37 -2.44
CA THR A 58 -11.22 13.36 -2.95
C THR A 58 -10.80 14.82 -2.69
N PRO A 59 -10.41 15.24 -1.48
CA PRO A 59 -10.10 16.65 -1.25
C PRO A 59 -8.95 17.18 -2.11
N ALA A 60 -7.89 16.39 -2.27
CA ALA A 60 -6.73 16.78 -3.07
C ALA A 60 -7.01 16.68 -4.59
N VAL A 61 -7.80 15.69 -5.02
CA VAL A 61 -8.22 15.53 -6.41
C VAL A 61 -9.05 16.72 -6.86
N GLU A 62 -10.06 17.13 -6.08
CA GLU A 62 -10.91 18.27 -6.41
C GLU A 62 -10.10 19.59 -6.43
N HIS A 63 -9.14 19.74 -5.51
CA HIS A 63 -8.23 20.88 -5.51
C HIS A 63 -7.38 20.92 -6.78
N ALA A 64 -6.69 19.84 -7.10
CA ALA A 64 -5.83 19.74 -8.28
C ALA A 64 -6.61 19.85 -9.59
N LYS A 65 -7.81 19.26 -9.68
CA LYS A 65 -8.71 19.37 -10.82
C LYS A 65 -9.02 20.84 -11.16
N LYS A 66 -9.38 21.63 -10.15
CA LYS A 66 -9.66 23.06 -10.35
C LYS A 66 -8.46 23.79 -10.96
N ILE A 67 -7.25 23.55 -10.41
CA ILE A 67 -6.02 24.17 -10.90
C ILE A 67 -5.71 23.73 -12.34
N MET A 68 -5.86 22.46 -12.63
CA MET A 68 -5.58 21.91 -13.96
C MET A 68 -6.53 22.45 -15.03
N GLU A 69 -7.84 22.53 -14.72
CA GLU A 69 -8.84 23.05 -15.67
C GLU A 69 -8.67 24.58 -15.88
N GLU A 70 -8.19 25.33 -14.88
CA GLU A 70 -7.82 26.75 -15.02
C GLU A 70 -6.53 26.94 -15.83
N LYS A 71 -5.52 26.08 -15.62
CA LYS A 71 -4.19 26.14 -16.28
C LYS A 71 -4.24 25.68 -17.73
N TYR A 72 -5.12 24.74 -18.04
CA TYR A 72 -5.29 24.14 -19.37
C TYR A 72 -6.74 24.31 -19.86
N PRO A 73 -7.14 25.51 -20.35
CA PRO A 73 -8.51 25.77 -20.78
C PRO A 73 -8.98 24.78 -21.85
N GLY A 74 -10.13 24.15 -21.62
CA GLY A 74 -10.71 23.15 -22.51
C GLY A 74 -10.38 21.69 -22.12
N LEU A 75 -9.40 21.46 -21.23
CA LEU A 75 -9.21 20.16 -20.59
C LEU A 75 -10.40 19.86 -19.69
N LYS A 76 -10.92 18.63 -19.77
CA LYS A 76 -11.93 18.11 -18.83
C LYS A 76 -11.33 17.01 -17.98
N ILE A 77 -11.63 17.01 -16.70
CA ILE A 77 -11.19 15.98 -15.76
C ILE A 77 -12.41 15.23 -15.22
N ASP A 78 -12.56 13.98 -15.66
CA ASP A 78 -13.56 13.04 -15.18
C ASP A 78 -12.98 12.22 -14.03
N ALA A 79 -13.22 12.64 -12.80
CA ALA A 79 -12.66 12.09 -11.60
C ALA A 79 -13.74 11.31 -10.83
N VAL A 80 -13.62 9.96 -10.81
CA VAL A 80 -14.61 9.08 -10.19
C VAL A 80 -14.00 8.41 -8.97
N ALA A 81 -14.52 8.77 -7.79
CA ALA A 81 -14.17 8.09 -6.55
C ALA A 81 -14.87 6.73 -6.45
N ALA A 82 -14.14 5.70 -6.07
CA ALA A 82 -14.70 4.39 -5.76
C ALA A 82 -15.64 4.46 -4.54
N GLN A 83 -16.52 3.47 -4.40
CA GLN A 83 -17.43 3.36 -3.25
C GLN A 83 -16.68 2.96 -1.96
N SER A 84 -15.60 2.20 -2.09
CA SER A 84 -14.78 1.69 -0.98
C SER A 84 -13.42 2.40 -0.94
N GLY A 85 -12.90 2.63 0.26
CA GLY A 85 -11.52 3.07 0.48
C GLY A 85 -10.48 1.95 0.32
N ASN A 86 -10.91 0.72 0.01
CA ASN A 86 -10.03 -0.44 -0.13
C ASN A 86 -9.36 -0.46 -1.52
N TYR A 87 -8.03 -0.50 -1.54
CA TYR A 87 -7.26 -0.48 -2.80
C TYR A 87 -7.43 -1.74 -3.63
N SER A 88 -7.62 -2.91 -3.01
CA SER A 88 -7.85 -4.16 -3.76
C SER A 88 -9.18 -4.14 -4.49
N ASP A 89 -10.23 -3.55 -3.91
CA ASP A 89 -11.53 -3.41 -4.57
C ASP A 89 -11.44 -2.43 -5.74
N LEU A 90 -10.74 -1.29 -5.54
CA LEU A 90 -10.48 -0.32 -6.61
C LEU A 90 -9.68 -0.96 -7.75
N THR A 91 -8.63 -1.73 -7.44
CA THR A 91 -7.84 -2.45 -8.45
C THR A 91 -8.71 -3.43 -9.26
N LYS A 92 -9.54 -4.25 -8.58
CA LYS A 92 -10.47 -5.17 -9.25
C LYS A 92 -11.45 -4.42 -10.17
N GLN A 93 -11.99 -3.28 -9.72
CA GLN A 93 -12.87 -2.43 -10.52
C GLN A 93 -12.15 -1.92 -11.77
N VAL A 94 -10.94 -1.33 -11.62
CA VAL A 94 -10.18 -0.79 -12.75
C VAL A 94 -9.81 -1.87 -13.76
N VAL A 95 -9.44 -3.07 -13.29
CA VAL A 95 -9.16 -4.22 -14.16
C VAL A 95 -10.41 -4.61 -14.97
N ALA A 96 -11.57 -4.69 -14.31
CA ALA A 96 -12.84 -5.01 -14.99
C ALA A 96 -13.25 -3.92 -15.99
N ASP A 97 -13.12 -2.65 -15.64
CA ASP A 97 -13.43 -1.52 -16.52
C ASP A 97 -12.49 -1.48 -17.74
N THR A 98 -11.21 -1.76 -17.54
CA THR A 98 -10.22 -1.85 -18.63
C THR A 98 -10.57 -2.98 -19.60
N ALA A 99 -10.99 -4.14 -19.11
CA ALA A 99 -11.36 -5.28 -19.95
C ALA A 99 -12.55 -4.99 -20.89
N VAL A 100 -13.38 -3.98 -20.55
CA VAL A 100 -14.53 -3.55 -21.39
C VAL A 100 -14.27 -2.21 -22.09
N GLY A 101 -13.00 -1.79 -22.22
CA GLY A 101 -12.61 -0.57 -22.95
C GLY A 101 -12.82 0.74 -22.18
N LYS A 102 -13.03 0.69 -20.87
CA LYS A 102 -13.19 1.87 -20.00
C LYS A 102 -11.94 2.16 -19.16
N ARG A 103 -10.76 1.94 -19.75
CA ARG A 103 -9.48 2.19 -19.09
C ARG A 103 -9.37 3.64 -18.62
N PRO A 104 -9.05 3.93 -17.35
CA PRO A 104 -8.70 5.27 -16.90
C PRO A 104 -7.30 5.67 -17.38
N ASP A 105 -7.01 6.97 -17.34
CA ASP A 105 -5.69 7.52 -17.70
C ASP A 105 -4.76 7.57 -16.48
N LEU A 106 -5.34 7.83 -15.31
CA LEU A 106 -4.63 7.97 -14.04
C LEU A 106 -5.39 7.21 -12.94
N ILE A 107 -4.68 6.40 -12.19
CA ILE A 107 -5.26 5.62 -11.09
C ILE A 107 -4.55 5.91 -9.77
N MET A 108 -5.31 5.97 -8.68
CA MET A 108 -4.77 5.84 -7.34
C MET A 108 -4.61 4.34 -7.02
N THR A 109 -3.45 3.96 -6.51
CA THR A 109 -3.22 2.57 -6.07
C THR A 109 -2.59 2.54 -4.69
N GLY A 110 -2.87 1.50 -3.92
CA GLY A 110 -2.11 1.20 -2.72
C GLY A 110 -0.66 0.90 -3.05
N LEU A 111 0.28 1.37 -2.22
CA LEU A 111 1.72 1.17 -2.46
C LEU A 111 2.08 -0.31 -2.62
N GLY A 112 1.40 -1.21 -1.89
CA GLY A 112 1.61 -2.67 -2.01
C GLY A 112 1.11 -3.31 -3.30
N GLN A 113 0.46 -2.54 -4.18
CA GLN A 113 -0.05 -3.03 -5.47
C GLN A 113 0.74 -2.50 -6.67
N LEU A 114 1.79 -1.70 -6.44
CA LEU A 114 2.57 -1.11 -7.53
C LEU A 114 3.12 -2.18 -8.46
N ARG A 115 3.67 -3.27 -7.92
CA ARG A 115 4.24 -4.37 -8.71
C ARG A 115 3.21 -5.01 -9.64
N PHE A 116 1.97 -5.19 -9.19
CA PHE A 116 0.88 -5.66 -10.07
C PHE A 116 0.69 -4.75 -11.28
N TRP A 117 0.70 -3.41 -11.07
CA TRP A 117 0.50 -2.46 -12.16
C TRP A 117 1.68 -2.44 -13.13
N THR A 118 2.92 -2.50 -12.64
CA THR A 118 4.10 -2.54 -13.50
C THR A 118 4.17 -3.81 -14.33
N ASP A 119 3.91 -4.96 -13.72
CA ASP A 119 4.03 -6.26 -14.38
C ASP A 119 2.85 -6.56 -15.33
N SER A 120 1.66 -5.98 -15.09
CA SER A 120 0.46 -6.26 -15.88
C SER A 120 0.07 -5.17 -16.88
N TYR A 121 0.41 -3.90 -16.61
CA TYR A 121 -0.09 -2.74 -17.38
C TYR A 121 1.01 -1.85 -17.93
N ASN A 122 2.28 -2.08 -17.59
CA ASN A 122 3.44 -1.33 -18.04
C ASN A 122 3.22 0.21 -17.98
N PRO A 123 3.00 0.80 -16.79
CA PRO A 123 2.65 2.22 -16.64
C PRO A 123 3.77 3.14 -17.13
N ALA A 124 3.41 4.39 -17.46
CA ALA A 124 4.39 5.40 -17.82
C ALA A 124 5.27 5.76 -16.60
N PRO A 125 6.60 5.78 -16.74
CA PRO A 125 7.48 6.26 -15.70
C PRO A 125 7.18 7.71 -15.32
N LEU A 126 7.34 8.05 -14.04
CA LEU A 126 7.32 9.42 -13.54
C LEU A 126 8.74 9.99 -13.56
N ASP A 127 8.87 11.25 -13.99
CA ASP A 127 10.13 11.97 -13.88
C ASP A 127 10.22 12.66 -12.51
N PRO A 128 11.14 12.23 -11.60
CA PRO A 128 11.31 12.88 -10.30
C PRO A 128 11.69 14.37 -10.37
N ALA A 129 12.12 14.87 -11.53
CA ALA A 129 12.42 16.28 -11.72
C ALA A 129 11.15 17.16 -11.83
N THR A 130 10.00 16.56 -12.14
CA THR A 130 8.71 17.26 -12.26
C THR A 130 7.97 17.41 -10.91
N LEU A 131 8.50 16.80 -9.85
CA LEU A 131 7.87 16.88 -8.53
C LEU A 131 7.90 18.31 -7.98
N PRO A 132 6.85 18.72 -7.24
CA PRO A 132 6.76 20.10 -6.77
C PRO A 132 7.80 20.41 -5.69
N GLU A 133 8.05 21.70 -5.50
CA GLU A 133 8.90 22.19 -4.42
C GLU A 133 8.45 21.64 -3.06
N GLY A 134 9.41 21.25 -2.25
CA GLY A 134 9.15 20.71 -0.91
C GLY A 134 8.75 19.23 -0.89
N TYR A 135 8.53 18.56 -2.02
CA TYR A 135 8.27 17.12 -2.02
C TYR A 135 9.44 16.35 -1.38
N GLN A 136 9.12 15.43 -0.49
CA GLN A 136 10.11 14.68 0.29
C GLN A 136 10.60 13.45 -0.50
N LYS A 137 11.71 13.62 -1.24
CA LYS A 137 12.25 12.61 -2.17
C LYS A 137 12.64 11.27 -1.51
N GLN A 138 12.89 11.23 -0.20
CA GLN A 138 13.17 9.98 0.52
C GLN A 138 12.00 8.98 0.45
N PHE A 139 10.79 9.43 0.14
CA PHE A 139 9.64 8.55 -0.01
C PHE A 139 9.52 7.89 -1.40
N LEU A 140 10.31 8.33 -2.39
CA LEU A 140 10.22 7.80 -3.77
C LEU A 140 10.54 6.32 -3.85
N THR A 141 11.40 5.79 -3.00
CA THR A 141 11.74 4.36 -2.97
C THR A 141 10.51 3.47 -2.86
N ALA A 142 9.45 3.94 -2.18
CA ALA A 142 8.17 3.22 -2.09
C ALA A 142 7.37 3.20 -3.41
N GLY A 143 7.78 3.99 -4.40
CA GLY A 143 7.17 4.07 -5.74
C GLY A 143 8.08 3.59 -6.88
N GLU A 144 9.19 2.93 -6.53
CA GLU A 144 10.18 2.43 -7.49
C GLU A 144 10.03 0.92 -7.70
N VAL A 145 10.21 0.52 -8.95
CA VAL A 145 10.33 -0.89 -9.35
C VAL A 145 11.54 -0.98 -10.26
N ASP A 146 12.49 -1.85 -9.92
CA ASP A 146 13.72 -2.09 -10.67
C ASP A 146 14.49 -0.79 -11.00
N GLY A 147 14.55 0.16 -10.04
CA GLY A 147 15.24 1.45 -10.17
C GLY A 147 14.51 2.49 -11.01
N THR A 148 13.28 2.22 -11.45
CA THR A 148 12.44 3.17 -12.19
C THR A 148 11.29 3.65 -11.31
N THR A 149 11.08 4.96 -11.21
CA THR A 149 9.95 5.55 -10.49
C THR A 149 8.69 5.48 -11.36
N TYR A 150 7.69 4.73 -10.93
CA TYR A 150 6.38 4.65 -11.58
C TYR A 150 5.27 5.35 -10.80
N LEU A 151 5.51 5.61 -9.53
CA LEU A 151 4.56 6.20 -8.62
C LEU A 151 5.29 7.17 -7.68
N ALA A 152 4.76 8.39 -7.54
CA ALA A 152 5.13 9.26 -6.44
C ALA A 152 4.13 9.03 -5.30
N PRO A 153 4.59 8.61 -4.10
CA PRO A 153 3.71 8.47 -2.94
C PRO A 153 2.97 9.78 -2.65
N PHE A 154 1.65 9.65 -2.48
CA PHE A 154 0.74 10.79 -2.28
C PHE A 154 0.26 10.88 -0.83
N GLN A 155 -0.14 9.77 -0.25
CA GLN A 155 -0.55 9.63 1.14
C GLN A 155 0.26 8.50 1.76
N ILE A 156 1.12 8.82 2.71
CA ILE A 156 1.99 7.85 3.38
C ILE A 156 1.53 7.62 4.82
N SER A 157 1.59 6.38 5.25
CA SER A 157 1.40 5.99 6.63
C SER A 157 2.37 4.89 7.05
N THR A 158 2.55 4.74 8.35
CA THR A 158 3.33 3.66 8.93
C THR A 158 2.50 2.88 9.93
N PRO A 159 2.79 1.60 10.15
CA PRO A 159 2.25 0.88 11.29
C PRO A 159 2.72 1.53 12.59
N THR A 160 1.83 1.57 13.57
CA THR A 160 2.12 2.10 14.91
C THR A 160 1.34 1.33 15.94
N MET A 161 1.78 1.35 17.20
CA MET A 161 1.03 0.80 18.31
C MET A 161 0.43 1.94 19.14
N LEU A 162 -0.90 1.98 19.23
CA LEU A 162 -1.60 2.89 20.14
C LEU A 162 -1.63 2.27 21.53
N VAL A 163 -1.29 3.05 22.56
CA VAL A 163 -1.25 2.58 23.94
C VAL A 163 -2.15 3.41 24.85
N ASN A 164 -2.98 2.73 25.67
CA ASN A 164 -3.81 3.32 26.69
C ASN A 164 -3.03 3.41 28.01
N LYS A 165 -2.54 4.60 28.32
CA LYS A 165 -1.67 4.85 29.47
C LYS A 165 -2.36 4.56 30.81
N LYS A 166 -3.68 4.76 30.89
CA LYS A 166 -4.45 4.49 32.10
C LYS A 166 -4.44 2.98 32.42
N LEU A 167 -4.77 2.13 31.45
CA LEU A 167 -4.76 0.68 31.67
C LEU A 167 -3.34 0.15 31.97
N LEU A 168 -2.31 0.73 31.36
CA LEU A 168 -0.92 0.40 31.67
C LEU A 168 -0.56 0.78 33.11
N ALA A 169 -0.91 1.99 33.54
CA ALA A 169 -0.63 2.45 34.90
C ALA A 169 -1.37 1.59 35.94
N GLU A 170 -2.62 1.21 35.70
CA GLU A 170 -3.39 0.29 36.55
C GLU A 170 -2.74 -1.10 36.66
N ALA A 171 -1.99 -1.52 35.65
CA ALA A 171 -1.20 -2.76 35.62
C ALA A 171 0.24 -2.57 36.13
N GLY A 172 0.58 -1.37 36.66
CA GLY A 172 1.90 -1.07 37.22
C GLY A 172 2.95 -0.65 36.20
N ILE A 173 2.55 -0.31 34.96
CA ILE A 173 3.44 0.14 33.89
C ILE A 173 3.28 1.65 33.72
N THR A 174 4.22 2.41 34.28
CA THR A 174 4.13 3.89 34.32
C THR A 174 4.81 4.59 33.15
N ASP A 175 5.69 3.89 32.42
CA ASP A 175 6.39 4.41 31.24
C ASP A 175 6.10 3.54 30.01
N PRO A 176 5.14 3.95 29.15
CA PRO A 176 4.85 3.25 27.90
C PRO A 176 6.03 3.20 26.92
N SER A 177 6.99 4.14 27.01
CA SER A 177 8.16 4.17 26.13
C SER A 177 9.17 3.05 26.41
N SER A 178 9.00 2.36 27.54
CA SER A 178 9.77 1.15 27.88
C SER A 178 9.37 -0.07 27.05
N ILE A 179 8.22 -0.04 26.38
CA ILE A 179 7.70 -1.14 25.55
C ILE A 179 8.31 -1.02 24.15
N LYS A 180 9.54 -1.51 24.00
CA LYS A 180 10.32 -1.43 22.75
C LYS A 180 10.42 -2.75 22.00
N ASP A 181 10.21 -3.86 22.71
CA ASP A 181 10.32 -5.20 22.14
C ASP A 181 9.07 -6.04 22.40
N PHE A 182 8.98 -7.17 21.70
CA PHE A 182 7.82 -8.05 21.80
C PHE A 182 7.69 -8.69 23.19
N ALA A 183 8.79 -8.97 23.85
CA ALA A 183 8.75 -9.54 25.21
C ALA A 183 8.14 -8.55 26.21
N ALA A 184 8.51 -7.27 26.12
CA ALA A 184 7.91 -6.21 26.93
C ALA A 184 6.43 -5.99 26.59
N LEU A 185 6.07 -6.05 25.29
CA LEU A 185 4.67 -5.94 24.83
C LEU A 185 3.81 -7.09 25.36
N GLU A 186 4.31 -8.35 25.25
CA GLU A 186 3.61 -9.53 25.76
C GLU A 186 3.46 -9.51 27.27
N ASP A 187 4.51 -9.13 28.00
CA ASP A 187 4.44 -9.00 29.46
C ASP A 187 3.43 -7.92 29.89
N ALA A 188 3.44 -6.77 29.24
CA ALA A 188 2.49 -5.71 29.48
C ALA A 188 1.06 -6.15 29.18
N ALA A 189 0.84 -6.83 28.05
CA ALA A 189 -0.48 -7.36 27.67
C ALA A 189 -0.99 -8.38 28.70
N ARG A 190 -0.13 -9.32 29.19
CA ARG A 190 -0.47 -10.27 30.25
C ARG A 190 -0.86 -9.57 31.57
N LYS A 191 -0.09 -8.57 31.99
CA LYS A 191 -0.37 -7.80 33.21
C LYS A 191 -1.72 -7.08 33.13
N VAL A 192 -2.01 -6.42 32.01
CA VAL A 192 -3.31 -5.76 31.81
C VAL A 192 -4.44 -6.78 31.75
N THR A 193 -4.28 -7.89 31.03
CA THR A 193 -5.30 -8.95 30.96
C THR A 193 -5.56 -9.57 32.33
N ALA A 194 -4.52 -9.83 33.12
CA ALA A 194 -4.68 -10.33 34.50
C ALA A 194 -5.41 -9.33 35.39
N LYS A 195 -5.20 -8.03 35.21
CA LYS A 195 -5.87 -6.96 35.98
C LYS A 195 -7.33 -6.77 35.59
N THR A 196 -7.63 -6.84 34.29
CA THR A 196 -8.97 -6.52 33.75
C THR A 196 -9.87 -7.74 33.56
N GLY A 197 -9.29 -8.94 33.49
CA GLY A 197 -10.00 -10.17 33.11
C GLY A 197 -10.42 -10.23 31.65
N LYS A 198 -9.91 -9.33 30.80
CA LYS A 198 -10.28 -9.20 29.37
C LYS A 198 -9.02 -9.20 28.49
N PRO A 199 -9.15 -9.57 27.19
CA PRO A 199 -8.09 -9.33 26.22
C PRO A 199 -7.66 -7.86 26.22
N SER A 200 -6.36 -7.61 26.05
CA SER A 200 -5.77 -6.27 26.19
C SER A 200 -5.13 -5.71 24.93
N ILE A 201 -4.95 -6.53 23.89
CA ILE A 201 -4.28 -6.13 22.65
C ILE A 201 -5.09 -6.56 21.43
N ASN A 202 -5.14 -5.68 20.40
CA ASN A 202 -5.63 -6.02 19.07
C ASN A 202 -4.51 -5.82 18.03
N ILE A 203 -4.25 -6.87 17.26
CA ILE A 203 -3.51 -6.87 16.01
C ILE A 203 -4.42 -7.59 15.00
N SER A 204 -4.96 -6.87 14.01
CA SER A 204 -5.88 -7.47 13.04
C SER A 204 -5.14 -8.48 12.14
N SER A 205 -5.72 -9.67 11.98
CA SER A 205 -5.25 -10.68 11.04
C SER A 205 -5.94 -10.59 9.67
N ASP A 206 -7.02 -9.82 9.54
CA ASP A 206 -7.83 -9.71 8.33
C ASP A 206 -7.56 -8.43 7.53
N ASP A 207 -7.55 -7.27 8.22
CA ASP A 207 -7.29 -5.99 7.55
C ASP A 207 -5.79 -5.79 7.32
N LEU A 208 -5.40 -5.52 6.07
CA LEU A 208 -4.01 -5.28 5.67
C LEU A 208 -3.03 -6.39 6.15
N PRO A 209 -3.37 -7.69 5.96
CA PRO A 209 -2.63 -8.79 6.56
C PRO A 209 -1.19 -8.85 6.09
N ASP A 210 -0.92 -8.58 4.82
CA ASP A 210 0.39 -8.51 4.21
C ASP A 210 1.21 -7.34 4.77
N TRP A 211 0.59 -6.17 4.99
CA TRP A 211 1.27 -5.01 5.52
C TRP A 211 1.61 -5.14 7.01
N PHE A 212 0.67 -5.64 7.81
CA PHE A 212 0.91 -5.86 9.23
C PHE A 212 1.90 -7.01 9.49
N SER A 213 1.82 -8.12 8.72
CA SER A 213 2.83 -9.17 8.82
C SER A 213 4.21 -8.67 8.43
N GLN A 214 4.31 -7.91 7.34
CA GLN A 214 5.56 -7.28 6.91
C GLN A 214 6.11 -6.36 7.99
N ALA A 215 5.28 -5.54 8.61
CA ALA A 215 5.68 -4.65 9.68
C ALA A 215 6.26 -5.39 10.90
N LEU A 216 5.61 -6.47 11.36
CA LEU A 216 6.08 -7.29 12.49
C LEU A 216 7.41 -7.99 12.18
N VAL A 217 7.58 -8.47 10.95
CA VAL A 217 8.82 -9.11 10.47
C VAL A 217 9.94 -8.08 10.35
N GLN A 218 9.69 -6.97 9.68
CA GLN A 218 10.71 -5.94 9.43
C GLN A 218 11.08 -5.13 10.67
N SER A 219 10.13 -4.84 11.58
CA SER A 219 10.47 -4.24 12.88
C SER A 219 11.43 -5.09 13.70
N SER A 220 11.52 -6.37 13.38
CA SER A 220 12.44 -7.33 13.98
C SER A 220 13.73 -7.50 13.17
N GLY A 221 13.99 -6.68 12.16
CA GLY A 221 15.20 -6.71 11.33
C GLY A 221 15.27 -7.87 10.33
N GLU A 222 14.14 -8.52 10.02
CA GLU A 222 14.06 -9.59 9.02
C GLU A 222 13.53 -9.08 7.68
N LYS A 223 13.89 -9.74 6.58
CA LYS A 223 13.42 -9.41 5.24
C LYS A 223 12.05 -10.05 4.98
N TYR A 224 11.11 -9.28 4.44
CA TYR A 224 9.81 -9.81 4.01
C TYR A 224 9.90 -10.57 2.69
N VAL A 225 10.66 -10.01 1.75
CA VAL A 225 11.04 -10.63 0.48
C VAL A 225 12.55 -10.83 0.49
N ALA A 226 13.01 -12.03 0.16
CA ALA A 226 14.44 -12.36 0.06
C ALA A 226 15.09 -11.69 -1.16
N GLU A 227 16.41 -11.67 -1.23
CA GLU A 227 17.17 -11.04 -2.34
C GLU A 227 16.89 -11.70 -3.70
N ASP A 228 16.57 -12.98 -3.70
CA ASP A 228 16.17 -13.71 -4.89
C ASP A 228 14.68 -13.54 -5.24
N GLY A 229 13.96 -12.70 -4.50
CA GLY A 229 12.54 -12.43 -4.66
C GLY A 229 11.61 -13.50 -4.08
N SER A 230 12.13 -14.51 -3.36
CA SER A 230 11.34 -15.52 -2.67
C SER A 230 10.77 -15.01 -1.35
N PHE A 231 9.94 -15.82 -0.69
CA PHE A 231 9.45 -15.53 0.66
C PHE A 231 10.61 -15.43 1.66
N GLY A 232 10.77 -14.28 2.32
CA GLY A 232 12.00 -13.91 3.01
C GLY A 232 12.09 -14.30 4.48
N PHE A 233 10.96 -14.51 5.18
CA PHE A 233 10.97 -14.67 6.63
C PHE A 233 10.68 -16.10 7.14
N ASP A 234 10.86 -17.12 6.29
CA ASP A 234 10.89 -18.51 6.75
C ASP A 234 12.25 -18.85 7.37
N THR A 235 12.63 -18.09 8.37
CA THR A 235 13.85 -18.18 9.17
C THR A 235 13.49 -18.39 10.64
N PRO A 236 14.38 -18.89 11.50
CA PRO A 236 14.09 -18.97 12.94
C PRO A 236 13.66 -17.63 13.53
N LYS A 237 14.36 -16.53 13.20
CA LYS A 237 14.05 -15.17 13.69
C LYS A 237 12.74 -14.63 13.12
N GLY A 238 12.48 -14.85 11.81
CA GLY A 238 11.23 -14.45 11.17
C GLY A 238 10.02 -15.19 11.73
N ARG A 239 10.14 -16.51 11.97
CA ARG A 239 9.08 -17.29 12.61
C ARG A 239 8.84 -16.85 14.06
N GLU A 240 9.90 -16.54 14.81
CA GLU A 240 9.79 -16.00 16.15
C GLU A 240 9.08 -14.66 16.17
N ALA A 241 9.42 -13.75 15.23
CA ALA A 241 8.81 -12.45 15.09
C ALA A 241 7.30 -12.54 14.82
N ILE A 242 6.89 -13.23 13.75
CA ILE A 242 5.46 -13.36 13.40
C ILE A 242 4.69 -14.26 14.37
N GLY A 243 5.40 -15.14 15.08
CA GLY A 243 4.88 -16.00 16.14
C GLY A 243 4.32 -15.23 17.35
N LEU A 244 4.58 -13.91 17.46
CA LEU A 244 3.94 -13.02 18.42
C LEU A 244 2.41 -13.23 18.44
N LEU A 245 1.77 -13.33 17.28
CA LEU A 245 0.31 -13.52 17.19
C LEU A 245 -0.15 -14.80 17.89
N ALA A 246 0.59 -15.90 17.68
CA ALA A 246 0.27 -17.19 18.29
C ALA A 246 0.50 -17.17 19.81
N ARG A 247 1.52 -16.48 20.29
CA ARG A 247 1.79 -16.33 21.73
C ARG A 247 0.72 -15.49 22.42
N LEU A 248 0.34 -14.35 21.83
CA LEU A 248 -0.75 -13.50 22.35
C LEU A 248 -2.10 -14.25 22.41
N ALA A 249 -2.38 -15.08 21.39
CA ALA A 249 -3.59 -15.91 21.38
C ALA A 249 -3.58 -16.99 22.47
N LYS A 250 -2.45 -17.70 22.65
CA LYS A 250 -2.29 -18.72 23.70
C LYS A 250 -2.40 -18.13 25.09
N ASP A 251 -1.89 -16.92 25.29
CA ASP A 251 -1.98 -16.19 26.55
C ASP A 251 -3.36 -15.56 26.79
N LYS A 252 -4.28 -15.68 25.81
CA LYS A 252 -5.63 -15.07 25.83
C LYS A 252 -5.61 -13.54 25.99
N THR A 253 -4.53 -12.90 25.57
CA THR A 253 -4.36 -11.45 25.60
C THR A 253 -4.88 -10.76 24.35
N SER A 254 -4.98 -11.49 23.24
CA SER A 254 -5.43 -10.97 21.96
C SER A 254 -6.95 -10.91 21.83
N LEU A 255 -7.46 -9.76 21.37
CA LEU A 255 -8.81 -9.59 20.84
C LEU A 255 -8.76 -9.57 19.31
N ASN A 256 -8.56 -10.66 18.63
CA ASN A 256 -8.42 -10.68 17.18
C ASN A 256 -9.73 -10.28 16.46
N VAL A 257 -9.86 -8.98 16.18
CA VAL A 257 -10.98 -8.38 15.44
C VAL A 257 -10.43 -7.45 14.35
N ARG A 258 -11.30 -7.03 13.44
CA ARG A 258 -10.94 -6.06 12.39
C ARG A 258 -10.41 -4.75 12.98
N MET A 259 -9.60 -4.04 12.21
CA MET A 259 -8.93 -2.81 12.66
C MET A 259 -9.94 -1.74 13.13
N ASP A 260 -11.07 -1.56 12.44
CA ASP A 260 -12.10 -0.61 12.84
C ASP A 260 -12.76 -0.99 14.16
N ASP A 261 -13.05 -2.27 14.38
CA ASP A 261 -13.62 -2.77 15.63
C ASP A 261 -12.60 -2.66 16.78
N GLY A 262 -11.33 -2.98 16.51
CA GLY A 262 -10.21 -2.79 17.43
C GLY A 262 -10.05 -1.32 17.84
N GLN A 263 -10.14 -0.39 16.88
CA GLN A 263 -10.11 1.05 17.16
C GLN A 263 -11.30 1.47 18.06
N ALA A 264 -12.51 0.99 17.77
CA ALA A 264 -13.68 1.28 18.60
C ALA A 264 -13.50 0.76 20.04
N GLN A 265 -12.96 -0.45 20.23
CA GLN A 265 -12.64 -1.00 21.55
C GLN A 265 -11.54 -0.19 22.25
N PHE A 266 -10.52 0.28 21.52
CA PHE A 266 -9.47 1.14 22.08
C PHE A 266 -10.03 2.49 22.54
N VAL A 267 -10.82 3.16 21.71
CA VAL A 267 -11.48 4.44 22.03
C VAL A 267 -12.45 4.30 23.22
N ALA A 268 -13.14 3.16 23.32
CA ALA A 268 -13.98 2.84 24.47
C ALA A 268 -13.17 2.54 25.76
N GLY A 269 -11.84 2.53 25.71
CA GLY A 269 -10.99 2.24 26.86
C GLY A 269 -10.89 0.77 27.24
N ASN A 270 -11.31 -0.16 26.37
CA ASN A 270 -11.30 -1.59 26.62
C ASN A 270 -9.99 -2.29 26.28
N LEU A 271 -9.10 -1.66 25.49
CA LEU A 271 -7.82 -2.20 25.05
C LEU A 271 -6.66 -1.36 25.57
N ALA A 272 -5.60 -2.00 26.03
CA ALA A 272 -4.32 -1.35 26.33
C ALA A 272 -3.51 -1.08 25.10
N PHE A 273 -3.61 -1.94 24.08
CA PHE A 273 -2.83 -1.87 22.86
C PHE A 273 -3.72 -2.08 21.64
N HIS A 274 -3.48 -1.25 20.60
CA HIS A 274 -4.11 -1.42 19.30
C HIS A 274 -3.10 -1.13 18.20
N MET A 275 -2.76 -2.13 17.40
CA MET A 275 -1.93 -1.93 16.21
C MET A 275 -2.78 -1.23 15.15
N ALA A 276 -2.33 -0.06 14.74
CA ALA A 276 -3.03 0.82 13.83
C ALA A 276 -2.08 1.37 12.75
N THR A 277 -2.59 2.30 11.96
CA THR A 277 -1.82 3.11 11.02
C THR A 277 -1.79 4.57 11.47
N THR A 278 -0.68 5.27 11.23
CA THR A 278 -0.55 6.70 11.53
C THR A 278 -1.65 7.54 10.88
N SER A 279 -2.16 7.14 9.72
CA SER A 279 -3.25 7.85 9.02
C SER A 279 -4.58 7.89 9.80
N ARG A 280 -4.76 7.01 10.80
CA ARG A 280 -5.97 6.93 11.62
C ARG A 280 -5.86 7.66 12.96
N ILE A 281 -4.72 8.19 13.31
CA ILE A 281 -4.50 8.92 14.57
C ILE A 281 -5.50 10.06 14.71
N VAL A 282 -5.76 10.83 13.67
CA VAL A 282 -6.74 11.93 13.69
C VAL A 282 -8.15 11.44 14.05
N LYS A 283 -8.55 10.26 13.57
CA LYS A 283 -9.85 9.66 13.88
C LYS A 283 -9.93 9.34 15.38
N VAL A 284 -8.88 8.73 15.93
CA VAL A 284 -8.81 8.46 17.37
C VAL A 284 -8.82 9.75 18.18
N VAL A 285 -8.07 10.79 17.76
CA VAL A 285 -8.09 12.11 18.45
C VAL A 285 -9.49 12.72 18.49
N LYS A 286 -10.28 12.55 17.41
CA LYS A 286 -11.65 13.07 17.33
C LYS A 286 -12.67 12.27 18.16
N GLU A 287 -12.51 10.95 18.18
CA GLU A 287 -13.48 10.01 18.77
C GLU A 287 -13.20 9.69 20.24
N ALA A 288 -11.94 9.85 20.66
CA ALA A 288 -11.54 9.52 22.02
C ALA A 288 -12.23 10.44 23.06
N PRO A 289 -12.82 9.87 24.12
CA PRO A 289 -13.30 10.67 25.22
C PRO A 289 -12.14 11.43 25.89
N LYS A 290 -12.44 12.58 26.50
CA LYS A 290 -11.41 13.49 27.06
C LYS A 290 -10.56 12.88 28.17
N ASP A 291 -11.07 11.84 28.83
CA ASP A 291 -10.41 11.12 29.91
C ASP A 291 -9.62 9.89 29.44
N LEU A 292 -9.62 9.59 28.13
CA LEU A 292 -8.76 8.58 27.56
C LEU A 292 -7.34 9.15 27.41
N ASP A 293 -6.47 8.79 28.34
CA ASP A 293 -5.03 9.14 28.26
C ASP A 293 -4.30 8.07 27.42
N TRP A 294 -3.89 8.45 26.22
CA TRP A 294 -3.28 7.54 25.23
C TRP A 294 -2.18 8.23 24.43
N MET A 295 -1.33 7.41 23.82
CA MET A 295 -0.30 7.87 22.88
C MET A 295 0.00 6.79 21.83
N PRO A 296 0.47 7.18 20.64
CA PRO A 296 1.14 6.25 19.74
C PRO A 296 2.58 6.00 20.22
N ILE A 297 3.09 4.80 19.98
CA ILE A 297 4.50 4.45 20.13
C ILE A 297 5.00 3.82 18.84
N ASP A 298 6.30 3.81 18.63
CA ASP A 298 6.93 3.06 17.54
C ASP A 298 6.53 1.58 17.66
N LEU A 299 6.36 0.91 16.52
CA LEU A 299 6.05 -0.51 16.52
C LEU A 299 7.21 -1.29 17.17
N PRO A 300 6.97 -2.06 18.23
CA PRO A 300 8.00 -2.90 18.81
C PRO A 300 8.53 -3.94 17.82
N GLY A 301 9.77 -4.36 17.99
CA GLY A 301 10.39 -5.47 17.27
C GLY A 301 10.76 -6.61 18.18
N LEU A 302 11.42 -7.64 17.68
CA LEU A 302 11.81 -8.81 18.49
C LEU A 302 12.79 -8.44 19.62
N ASN A 303 13.82 -7.63 19.32
CA ASN A 303 14.79 -7.11 20.28
C ASN A 303 14.77 -5.57 20.35
N GLY A 304 13.69 -4.95 19.89
CA GLY A 304 13.51 -3.53 19.67
C GLY A 304 13.20 -3.25 18.20
N PRO A 305 12.87 -2.01 17.84
CA PRO A 305 12.60 -1.62 16.45
C PRO A 305 13.93 -1.56 15.66
N GLU A 306 14.34 -2.67 15.06
CA GLU A 306 15.64 -2.83 14.40
C GLU A 306 15.62 -2.50 12.90
N GLY A 307 14.46 -2.62 12.24
CA GLY A 307 14.36 -2.48 10.78
C GLY A 307 13.49 -1.32 10.34
N GLU A 308 13.50 -1.10 9.02
CA GLU A 308 12.66 -0.12 8.37
C GLU A 308 11.24 -0.68 8.20
N LEU A 309 10.22 0.17 8.38
CA LEU A 309 8.82 -0.23 8.24
C LEU A 309 8.36 -0.13 6.78
N PRO A 310 7.38 -0.96 6.37
CA PRO A 310 6.79 -0.82 5.04
C PRO A 310 5.97 0.46 4.94
N ALA A 311 6.17 1.21 3.86
CA ALA A 311 5.34 2.36 3.53
C ALA A 311 3.89 1.91 3.26
N GLY A 312 2.96 2.33 4.09
CA GLY A 312 1.54 2.20 3.81
C GLY A 312 0.99 3.42 3.08
N GLY A 313 -0.24 3.32 2.61
CA GLY A 313 -0.91 4.40 1.90
C GLY A 313 -0.97 4.18 0.39
N ASN A 314 -0.88 5.26 -0.38
CA ASN A 314 -1.14 5.22 -1.82
C ASN A 314 -0.32 6.24 -2.60
N GLY A 315 -0.39 6.10 -3.91
CA GLY A 315 0.13 7.05 -4.88
C GLY A 315 -0.58 6.89 -6.22
N TRP A 316 -0.10 7.62 -7.22
CA TRP A 316 -0.75 7.71 -8.52
C TRP A 316 0.10 7.05 -9.60
N VAL A 317 -0.53 6.23 -10.43
CA VAL A 317 0.08 5.52 -11.54
C VAL A 317 -0.59 5.94 -12.86
N VAL A 318 0.23 6.31 -13.84
CA VAL A 318 -0.23 6.72 -15.17
C VAL A 318 -0.33 5.49 -16.07
N ILE A 319 -1.55 5.14 -16.47
CA ILE A 319 -1.82 3.97 -17.34
C ILE A 319 -2.48 4.37 -18.68
N SER A 320 -2.37 5.63 -19.08
CA SER A 320 -2.94 6.14 -20.34
C SER A 320 -2.27 5.51 -21.56
N GLU A 321 -3.05 5.23 -22.60
CA GLU A 321 -2.57 4.79 -23.91
C GLU A 321 -2.33 5.96 -24.87
N ASP A 322 -2.67 7.19 -24.47
CA ASP A 322 -2.48 8.44 -25.21
C ASP A 322 -1.36 9.26 -24.56
N SER A 323 -0.37 9.68 -25.36
CA SER A 323 0.83 10.38 -24.87
C SER A 323 0.51 11.77 -24.29
N CYS A 324 -0.49 12.48 -24.82
CA CYS A 324 -0.91 13.77 -24.27
C CYS A 324 -1.73 13.62 -23.00
N LYS A 325 -2.58 12.62 -22.91
CA LYS A 325 -3.26 12.30 -21.66
C LYS A 325 -2.28 11.82 -20.59
N ALA A 326 -1.23 11.07 -20.97
CA ALA A 326 -0.15 10.72 -20.06
C ALA A 326 0.56 11.98 -19.53
N ALA A 327 0.84 12.97 -20.38
CA ALA A 327 1.43 14.26 -19.99
C ALA A 327 0.51 15.05 -19.02
N PHE A 328 -0.77 15.16 -19.32
CA PHE A 328 -1.74 15.79 -18.40
C PHE A 328 -1.91 15.00 -17.10
N SER A 329 -1.81 13.66 -17.14
CA SER A 329 -1.82 12.82 -15.93
C SER A 329 -0.62 13.11 -15.03
N GLN A 330 0.59 13.23 -15.60
CA GLN A 330 1.79 13.60 -14.83
C GLN A 330 1.67 15.01 -14.23
N ALA A 331 1.15 15.99 -14.98
CA ALA A 331 0.88 17.31 -14.45
C ALA A 331 -0.15 17.29 -13.31
N MET A 332 -1.21 16.47 -13.42
CA MET A 332 -2.20 16.27 -12.37
C MET A 332 -1.56 15.66 -11.10
N VAL A 333 -0.66 14.67 -11.26
CA VAL A 333 0.10 14.10 -10.14
C VAL A 333 0.92 15.19 -9.46
N THR A 334 1.63 16.04 -10.21
CA THR A 334 2.42 17.14 -9.66
C THR A 334 1.57 18.09 -8.81
N GLU A 335 0.37 18.48 -9.28
CA GLU A 335 -0.54 19.35 -8.53
C GLU A 335 -1.05 18.68 -7.24
N MET A 336 -1.28 17.36 -7.25
CA MET A 336 -1.72 16.61 -6.06
C MET A 336 -0.61 16.42 -5.01
N LEU A 337 0.65 16.70 -5.33
CA LEU A 337 1.79 16.57 -4.42
C LEU A 337 2.26 17.92 -3.87
N THR A 338 1.58 19.03 -4.22
CA THR A 338 1.88 20.37 -3.71
C THR A 338 1.65 20.47 -2.19
N LYS A 339 2.14 21.55 -1.59
CA LYS A 339 1.90 21.87 -0.17
C LYS A 339 0.40 21.83 0.14
N GLU A 340 -0.40 22.51 -0.68
CA GLU A 340 -1.85 22.66 -0.48
C GLU A 340 -2.58 21.32 -0.51
N ALA A 341 -2.27 20.47 -1.49
CA ALA A 341 -2.82 19.13 -1.61
C ALA A 341 -2.38 18.22 -0.44
N SER A 342 -1.11 18.33 0.00
CA SER A 342 -0.59 17.62 1.17
C SER A 342 -1.31 18.02 2.46
N LEU A 343 -1.63 19.31 2.66
CA LEU A 343 -2.41 19.78 3.81
C LEU A 343 -3.83 19.16 3.84
N LEU A 344 -4.46 18.98 2.68
CA LEU A 344 -5.77 18.33 2.56
C LEU A 344 -5.71 16.84 2.94
N SER A 345 -4.58 16.18 2.70
CA SER A 345 -4.36 14.76 2.98
C SER A 345 -3.89 14.48 4.40
N SER A 346 -3.32 15.46 5.09
CA SER A 346 -2.63 15.27 6.38
C SER A 346 -3.26 16.04 7.54
N GLY A 347 -4.28 16.86 7.31
CA GLY A 347 -4.80 17.80 8.30
C GLY A 347 -6.06 17.31 9.01
N LYS A 348 -7.23 17.64 8.45
CA LYS A 348 -8.50 17.57 9.17
C LYS A 348 -9.08 16.16 9.28
N ASP A 349 -9.08 15.39 8.20
CA ASP A 349 -9.83 14.14 8.11
C ASP A 349 -8.92 12.90 8.09
N TYR A 350 -7.67 13.10 7.74
CA TYR A 350 -6.62 12.06 7.72
C TYR A 350 -5.35 12.58 8.37
N SER A 351 -4.58 11.71 9.00
CA SER A 351 -3.27 12.01 9.58
C SER A 351 -2.14 11.29 8.83
N TYR A 352 -2.22 11.29 7.51
CA TYR A 352 -1.11 10.80 6.70
C TYR A 352 0.15 11.63 6.98
N ILE A 353 1.30 11.00 6.86
CA ILE A 353 2.59 11.67 6.87
C ILE A 353 2.61 12.63 5.68
N PRO A 354 2.82 13.93 5.88
CA PRO A 354 2.84 14.88 4.76
C PRO A 354 3.98 14.55 3.81
N VAL A 355 3.68 14.34 2.53
CA VAL A 355 4.71 14.09 1.51
C VAL A 355 5.44 15.36 1.09
N ASN A 356 4.94 16.52 1.48
CA ASN A 356 5.56 17.82 1.24
C ASN A 356 5.97 18.47 2.57
N LYS A 357 7.27 18.78 2.73
CA LYS A 357 7.82 19.35 3.97
C LYS A 357 7.24 20.71 4.33
N LEU A 358 6.85 21.54 3.31
CA LEU A 358 6.22 22.82 3.56
C LEU A 358 4.84 22.65 4.21
N ALA A 359 4.15 21.56 3.90
CA ALA A 359 2.90 21.19 4.58
C ALA A 359 3.17 20.76 6.03
N THR A 360 4.22 19.98 6.29
CA THR A 360 4.62 19.63 7.66
C THR A 360 4.90 20.89 8.49
N GLU A 361 5.70 21.81 7.95
CA GLU A 361 6.02 23.07 8.63
C GLU A 361 4.76 23.88 8.95
N GLU A 362 3.77 23.92 8.04
CA GLU A 362 2.50 24.63 8.25
C GLU A 362 1.65 23.95 9.32
N LEU A 363 1.50 22.63 9.25
CA LEU A 363 0.73 21.85 10.24
C LEU A 363 1.30 22.00 11.64
N LEU A 364 2.63 22.14 11.78
CA LEU A 364 3.30 22.27 13.07
C LEU A 364 3.27 23.67 13.67
N LYS A 365 2.80 24.71 12.95
CA LYS A 365 2.65 26.08 13.46
C LYS A 365 1.46 26.26 14.40
N GLY A 366 0.50 25.34 14.43
CA GLY A 366 -0.68 25.46 15.28
C GLY A 366 -0.37 25.42 16.77
N ASP A 367 -0.99 26.29 17.57
CA ASP A 367 -0.72 26.41 19.01
C ASP A 367 -1.25 25.25 19.85
N ASN A 368 -2.27 24.54 19.38
CA ASN A 368 -2.99 23.47 20.12
C ASN A 368 -2.98 22.13 19.40
N ILE A 369 -1.83 21.74 18.87
CA ILE A 369 -1.71 20.46 18.15
C ILE A 369 -1.65 19.32 19.17
N ALA A 370 -2.54 18.33 19.03
CA ALA A 370 -2.46 17.14 19.85
C ALA A 370 -1.10 16.42 19.65
N PRO A 371 -0.42 16.03 20.75
CA PRO A 371 0.89 15.37 20.66
C PRO A 371 0.89 14.15 19.73
N GLN A 372 -0.23 13.43 19.67
CA GLN A 372 -0.44 12.26 18.82
C GLN A 372 -0.38 12.65 17.31
N MET A 373 -0.89 13.84 16.95
CA MET A 373 -0.80 14.34 15.58
C MET A 373 0.63 14.73 15.21
N ARG A 374 1.38 15.31 16.15
CA ARG A 374 2.81 15.57 15.93
C ARG A 374 3.57 14.29 15.61
N TYR A 375 3.32 13.21 16.35
CA TYR A 375 3.92 11.90 16.07
C TYR A 375 3.66 11.45 14.63
N ALA A 376 2.42 11.59 14.12
CA ALA A 376 2.09 11.21 12.75
C ALA A 376 2.82 12.08 11.71
N TRP A 377 2.89 13.39 11.93
CA TRP A 377 3.41 14.34 10.95
C TRP A 377 4.95 14.47 10.91
N THR A 378 5.65 14.03 11.95
CA THR A 378 7.11 14.17 12.07
C THR A 378 7.87 12.88 11.81
N TYR A 379 7.23 11.87 11.20
CA TYR A 379 7.92 10.65 10.81
C TYR A 379 8.94 10.95 9.71
N ASP A 380 10.22 10.67 9.97
CA ASP A 380 11.35 10.99 9.08
C ASP A 380 12.28 9.79 8.82
N LYS A 381 11.89 8.59 9.31
CA LYS A 381 12.69 7.37 9.13
C LYS A 381 12.51 6.82 7.71
N PRO A 382 13.52 6.12 7.16
CA PRO A 382 13.38 5.41 5.90
C PRO A 382 12.23 4.40 5.93
N LEU A 383 11.66 4.15 4.75
CA LEU A 383 10.56 3.21 4.56
C LEU A 383 10.93 2.21 3.45
N THR A 384 10.48 0.99 3.59
CA THR A 384 10.60 -0.04 2.55
C THR A 384 9.37 -0.07 1.65
N VAL A 385 9.50 -0.72 0.51
CA VAL A 385 8.37 -1.04 -0.36
C VAL A 385 7.39 -1.96 0.39
N TRP A 386 6.09 -1.71 0.27
CA TRP A 386 5.06 -2.62 0.75
C TRP A 386 4.90 -3.81 -0.20
N GLY A 387 4.95 -5.04 0.30
CA GLY A 387 4.93 -6.26 -0.50
C GLY A 387 6.29 -6.48 -1.19
N GLY A 388 6.31 -6.36 -2.51
CA GLY A 388 7.53 -6.45 -3.32
C GLY A 388 7.74 -7.81 -4.00
N PHE A 389 6.78 -8.74 -3.92
CA PHE A 389 6.79 -9.96 -4.71
C PHE A 389 6.50 -9.66 -6.18
N GLU A 390 7.26 -10.29 -7.08
CA GLU A 390 7.10 -10.14 -8.53
C GLU A 390 5.87 -10.87 -9.07
N GLY A 391 5.39 -10.42 -10.23
CA GLY A 391 4.33 -11.07 -10.99
C GLY A 391 2.92 -10.62 -10.64
N ALA A 392 1.97 -11.20 -11.36
CA ALA A 392 0.54 -10.80 -11.30
C ALA A 392 -0.24 -11.44 -10.13
N GLN A 393 0.41 -12.23 -9.27
CA GLN A 393 -0.24 -13.02 -8.22
C GLN A 393 -0.44 -12.24 -6.90
N THR A 394 -0.25 -10.94 -6.88
CA THR A 394 -0.35 -10.10 -5.67
C THR A 394 -1.60 -10.41 -4.83
N ALA A 395 -2.77 -10.54 -5.45
CA ALA A 395 -4.01 -10.83 -4.73
C ALA A 395 -3.98 -12.21 -4.03
N GLN A 396 -3.48 -13.25 -4.72
CA GLN A 396 -3.38 -14.61 -4.17
C GLN A 396 -2.34 -14.68 -3.05
N ILE A 397 -1.24 -13.92 -3.17
CA ILE A 397 -0.23 -13.81 -2.13
C ILE A 397 -0.82 -13.14 -0.88
N ILE A 398 -1.55 -12.03 -1.03
CA ILE A 398 -2.24 -11.35 0.08
C ILE A 398 -3.22 -12.31 0.79
N ASP A 399 -4.02 -13.06 0.03
CA ASP A 399 -4.96 -14.04 0.59
C ASP A 399 -4.24 -15.19 1.33
N THR A 400 -3.09 -15.63 0.80
CA THR A 400 -2.26 -16.66 1.44
C THR A 400 -1.65 -16.14 2.75
N VAL A 401 -1.18 -14.90 2.77
CA VAL A 401 -0.68 -14.23 3.98
C VAL A 401 -1.81 -14.01 4.99
N ARG A 402 -3.01 -13.63 4.55
CA ARG A 402 -4.19 -13.52 5.42
C ARG A 402 -4.45 -14.86 6.14
N ASN A 403 -4.51 -15.94 5.40
CA ASN A 403 -4.70 -17.28 5.97
C ASN A 403 -3.60 -17.65 6.99
N MET A 404 -2.35 -17.25 6.75
CA MET A 404 -1.25 -17.40 7.71
C MET A 404 -1.54 -16.61 9.00
N MET A 405 -1.86 -15.33 8.86
CA MET A 405 -2.12 -14.44 10.00
C MET A 405 -3.31 -14.94 10.85
N GLU A 406 -4.39 -15.38 10.21
CA GLU A 406 -5.56 -15.96 10.89
C GLU A 406 -5.19 -17.24 11.65
N GLN A 407 -4.42 -18.14 11.05
CA GLN A 407 -3.98 -19.36 11.73
C GLN A 407 -3.11 -19.05 12.96
N LEU A 408 -2.16 -18.12 12.84
CA LEU A 408 -1.35 -17.66 13.97
C LEU A 408 -2.23 -17.02 15.06
N ALA A 409 -3.21 -16.19 14.68
CA ALA A 409 -4.14 -15.54 15.61
C ALA A 409 -5.07 -16.54 16.34
N THR A 410 -5.20 -17.80 15.86
CA THR A 410 -5.84 -18.89 16.60
C THR A 410 -4.89 -19.66 17.54
N GLY A 411 -3.61 -19.29 17.56
CA GLY A 411 -2.59 -19.91 18.41
C GLY A 411 -1.85 -21.08 17.76
N LYS A 412 -1.99 -21.32 16.44
CA LYS A 412 -1.16 -22.34 15.75
C LYS A 412 0.32 -21.92 15.77
N PRO A 413 1.24 -22.87 15.93
CA PRO A 413 2.67 -22.57 15.99
C PRO A 413 3.20 -21.97 14.68
N ALA A 414 4.06 -20.95 14.76
CA ALA A 414 4.68 -20.34 13.59
C ALA A 414 5.57 -21.33 12.81
N ASP A 415 6.23 -22.25 13.51
CA ASP A 415 7.05 -23.29 12.89
C ASP A 415 6.25 -24.28 12.01
N GLU A 416 4.94 -24.34 12.18
CA GLU A 416 4.04 -25.15 11.34
C GLU A 416 3.48 -24.30 10.19
N VAL A 417 3.01 -23.09 10.50
CA VAL A 417 2.24 -22.25 9.59
C VAL A 417 3.14 -21.53 8.57
N VAL A 418 4.28 -20.98 9.01
CA VAL A 418 5.14 -20.16 8.14
C VAL A 418 5.79 -20.96 7.03
N PRO A 419 6.37 -22.17 7.25
CA PRO A 419 6.93 -22.96 6.16
C PRO A 419 5.90 -23.39 5.10
N ALA A 420 4.67 -23.69 5.53
CA ALA A 420 3.59 -24.04 4.61
C ALA A 420 3.21 -22.84 3.73
N THR A 421 3.17 -21.65 4.31
CA THR A 421 2.91 -20.38 3.61
C THR A 421 4.04 -20.07 2.63
N ALA A 422 5.30 -20.18 3.07
CA ALA A 422 6.48 -19.96 2.24
C ALA A 422 6.47 -20.87 1.00
N LYS A 423 6.20 -22.17 1.20
CA LYS A 423 6.07 -23.14 0.10
C LYS A 423 4.98 -22.73 -0.91
N SER A 424 3.83 -22.29 -0.42
CA SER A 424 2.71 -21.87 -1.27
C SER A 424 3.06 -20.63 -2.09
N ILE A 425 3.63 -19.58 -1.45
CA ILE A 425 3.99 -18.34 -2.11
C ILE A 425 5.13 -18.59 -3.11
N ASN A 426 6.19 -19.31 -2.73
CA ASN A 426 7.30 -19.62 -3.63
C ASN A 426 6.83 -20.43 -4.86
N SER A 427 5.88 -21.35 -4.69
CA SER A 427 5.26 -22.05 -5.83
C SER A 427 4.51 -21.11 -6.78
N MET A 428 3.81 -20.08 -6.26
CA MET A 428 3.15 -19.06 -7.10
C MET A 428 4.17 -18.22 -7.86
N LEU A 429 5.34 -17.99 -7.27
CA LEU A 429 6.44 -17.21 -7.85
C LEU A 429 7.32 -18.04 -8.81
N GLY A 430 7.08 -19.35 -8.93
CA GLY A 430 7.90 -20.25 -9.73
C GLY A 430 9.28 -20.53 -9.13
N LYS A 431 9.41 -20.48 -7.80
CA LYS A 431 10.65 -20.62 -7.02
C LYS A 431 10.63 -21.83 -6.10
#